data_f05c12d7419417272a4afa04966209ce
#
_entry.id   f05c12d7419417272a4afa04966209ce
#
_cell.length_a   1.000
_cell.length_b   1.000
_cell.length_c   1.000
_cell.angle_alpha   90.00
_cell.angle_beta   90.00
_cell.angle_gamma   90.00
#
_symmetry.space_group_name_H-M   'P 1'
#
loop_
_entity.id
_entity.type
_entity.pdbx_description
1 polymer ?
#
loop_
_entity_poly.entity_id
_entity_poly.type
_entity_poly.pdbx_seq_one_letter_code
_entity_poly.pdbx_strand_id
1 'polypeptide(L)'
;MKYITINNSMKASAISLGCMRMAKLDEKSVDAIMDTAFENGINYFDHADIYGKGNSEVLFGKYLARHAGIRDKIFIQTKCAIHDGQYDFSKEHIIRSVEGSLFRLGVDYVDALLLHRPDTLMEPEEVAEAFDALHSSGKVRHFGV
;
A
#
# COMPACT_ATOMS: atom_id res chain seq x y z
N MET A 1 -2.51 21.73 5.44
CA MET A 1 -2.56 20.33 5.96
C MET A 1 -1.83 20.22 7.29
N LYS A 2 -2.37 19.45 8.26
CA LYS A 2 -1.66 19.05 9.48
C LYS A 2 -0.87 17.77 9.18
N TYR A 3 0.37 17.68 9.68
CA TYR A 3 1.21 16.49 9.54
C TYR A 3 1.46 15.85 10.91
N ILE A 4 1.59 14.54 10.91
CA ILE A 4 1.99 13.73 12.05
C ILE A 4 3.32 13.03 11.74
N THR A 5 4.09 12.76 12.76
CA THR A 5 5.33 11.98 12.58
C THR A 5 5.05 10.51 12.89
N ILE A 6 5.28 9.64 11.91
CA ILE A 6 5.17 8.19 12.06
C ILE A 6 6.58 7.65 12.27
N ASN A 7 6.75 6.79 13.29
CA ASN A 7 8.03 6.12 13.61
C ASN A 7 9.26 7.06 13.67
N ASN A 8 9.08 8.26 14.22
CA ASN A 8 10.13 9.27 14.42
C ASN A 8 10.86 9.74 13.14
N SER A 9 10.44 9.36 11.96
CA SER A 9 11.18 9.67 10.74
C SER A 9 10.33 10.27 9.61
N MET A 10 9.05 9.93 9.51
CA MET A 10 8.23 10.30 8.38
C MET A 10 7.13 11.29 8.75
N LYS A 11 7.06 12.40 8.02
CA LYS A 11 5.95 13.37 8.11
C LYS A 11 4.83 12.96 7.17
N ALA A 12 3.81 12.28 7.70
CA ALA A 12 2.61 11.92 6.98
C ALA A 12 1.50 12.96 7.20
N SER A 13 0.70 13.23 6.17
CA SER A 13 -0.50 14.05 6.32
C SER A 13 -1.46 13.37 7.30
N ALA A 14 -2.08 14.16 8.19
CA ALA A 14 -3.04 13.64 9.17
C ALA A 14 -4.33 13.09 8.52
N ILE A 15 -4.53 13.38 7.24
CA ILE A 15 -5.57 12.80 6.40
C ILE A 15 -4.89 11.95 5.34
N SER A 16 -5.30 10.69 5.23
CA SER A 16 -4.88 9.79 4.16
C SER A 16 -5.95 9.70 3.07
N LEU A 17 -5.54 9.48 1.83
CA LEU A 17 -6.45 9.16 0.73
C LEU A 17 -6.64 7.65 0.64
N GLY A 18 -7.85 7.17 0.96
CA GLY A 18 -8.24 5.78 0.76
C GLY A 18 -8.54 5.49 -0.71
N CYS A 19 -7.77 4.57 -1.30
CA CYS A 19 -7.78 4.31 -2.74
C CYS A 19 -8.76 3.19 -3.17
N MET A 20 -9.58 2.66 -2.25
CA MET A 20 -10.50 1.54 -2.55
C MET A 20 -11.43 1.81 -3.74
N ARG A 21 -11.94 3.04 -3.85
CA ARG A 21 -12.88 3.43 -4.92
C ARG A 21 -12.20 3.80 -6.23
N MET A 22 -10.89 3.98 -6.23
CA MET A 22 -10.09 4.37 -7.41
C MET A 22 -10.23 3.36 -8.56
N ALA A 23 -10.36 2.07 -8.23
CA ALA A 23 -10.49 0.99 -9.21
C ALA A 23 -11.65 1.13 -10.21
N LYS A 24 -12.65 1.98 -9.91
CA LYS A 24 -13.83 2.23 -10.75
C LYS A 24 -13.72 3.50 -11.61
N LEU A 25 -12.62 4.20 -11.52
CA LEU A 25 -12.39 5.47 -12.21
C LEU A 25 -11.61 5.25 -13.50
N ASP A 26 -11.72 6.20 -14.43
CA ASP A 26 -10.81 6.32 -15.54
C ASP A 26 -9.51 7.03 -15.12
N GLU A 27 -8.47 6.94 -15.96
CA GLU A 27 -7.16 7.52 -15.64
C GLU A 27 -7.22 9.04 -15.45
N LYS A 28 -8.04 9.74 -16.22
CA LYS A 28 -8.21 11.20 -16.10
C LYS A 28 -8.81 11.60 -14.75
N SER A 29 -9.79 10.84 -14.27
CA SER A 29 -10.39 11.06 -12.96
C SER A 29 -9.41 10.74 -11.83
N VAL A 30 -8.58 9.69 -12.00
CA VAL A 30 -7.50 9.38 -11.06
C VAL A 30 -6.50 10.53 -11.01
N ASP A 31 -6.04 11.03 -12.15
CA ASP A 31 -5.10 12.15 -12.22
C ASP A 31 -5.67 13.38 -11.49
N ALA A 32 -6.92 13.76 -11.74
CA ALA A 32 -7.56 14.89 -11.08
C ALA A 32 -7.65 14.73 -9.54
N ILE A 33 -7.95 13.52 -9.06
CA ILE A 33 -7.99 13.23 -7.62
C ILE A 33 -6.59 13.32 -7.01
N MET A 34 -5.59 12.76 -7.68
CA MET A 34 -4.22 12.77 -7.21
C MET A 34 -3.64 14.19 -7.17
N ASP A 35 -3.83 14.96 -8.22
CA ASP A 35 -3.40 16.36 -8.28
C ASP A 35 -4.06 17.18 -7.17
N THR A 36 -5.37 17.02 -6.98
CA THR A 36 -6.09 17.68 -5.88
C THR A 36 -5.57 17.26 -4.51
N ALA A 37 -5.25 15.97 -4.32
CA ALA A 37 -4.68 15.47 -3.07
C ALA A 37 -3.32 16.14 -2.78
N PHE A 38 -2.44 16.22 -3.77
CA PHE A 38 -1.14 16.87 -3.64
C PHE A 38 -1.25 18.37 -3.39
N GLU A 39 -2.11 19.08 -4.13
CA GLU A 39 -2.36 20.52 -3.93
C GLU A 39 -2.84 20.82 -2.50
N ASN A 40 -3.56 19.90 -1.87
CA ASN A 40 -4.01 20.00 -0.49
C ASN A 40 -3.02 19.41 0.54
N GLY A 41 -1.85 18.98 0.11
CA GLY A 41 -0.77 18.48 0.96
C GLY A 41 -1.01 17.06 1.51
N ILE A 42 -1.87 16.27 0.87
CA ILE A 42 -2.01 14.84 1.19
C ILE A 42 -0.84 14.09 0.58
N ASN A 43 -0.12 13.36 1.43
CA ASN A 43 1.02 12.53 1.00
C ASN A 43 0.93 11.09 1.51
N TYR A 44 -0.21 10.67 2.04
CA TYR A 44 -0.44 9.32 2.57
C TYR A 44 -1.57 8.65 1.79
N PHE A 45 -1.28 7.50 1.16
CA PHE A 45 -2.18 6.78 0.27
C PHE A 45 -2.37 5.35 0.77
N ASP A 46 -3.65 4.99 1.00
CA ASP A 46 -4.06 3.72 1.60
C ASP A 46 -4.66 2.80 0.53
N HIS A 47 -3.89 1.79 0.17
CA HIS A 47 -4.25 0.73 -0.76
C HIS A 47 -4.54 -0.61 -0.07
N ALA A 48 -4.95 -1.59 -0.85
CA ALA A 48 -4.93 -3.01 -0.54
C ALA A 48 -4.88 -3.80 -1.85
N ASP A 49 -4.26 -4.97 -1.82
CA ASP A 49 -4.12 -5.87 -2.96
C ASP A 49 -5.46 -6.28 -3.59
N ILE A 50 -6.52 -6.38 -2.76
CA ILE A 50 -7.87 -6.74 -3.20
C ILE A 50 -8.70 -5.58 -3.77
N TYR A 51 -8.29 -4.32 -3.64
CA TYR A 51 -9.09 -3.18 -4.09
C TYR A 51 -9.29 -3.20 -5.60
N GLY A 52 -10.53 -3.55 -6.02
CA GLY A 52 -10.86 -3.75 -7.43
C GLY A 52 -10.04 -4.87 -8.09
N LYS A 53 -9.71 -5.93 -7.34
CA LYS A 53 -8.85 -7.05 -7.78
C LYS A 53 -7.46 -6.55 -8.25
N GLY A 54 -6.89 -5.60 -7.51
CA GLY A 54 -5.60 -4.99 -7.82
C GLY A 54 -5.66 -3.77 -8.76
N ASN A 55 -6.79 -3.50 -9.40
CA ASN A 55 -6.89 -2.40 -10.38
C ASN A 55 -6.67 -1.02 -9.75
N SER A 56 -6.97 -0.84 -8.45
CA SER A 56 -6.66 0.40 -7.74
C SER A 56 -5.15 0.68 -7.73
N GLU A 57 -4.34 -0.33 -7.42
CA GLU A 57 -2.88 -0.21 -7.43
C GLU A 57 -2.34 0.00 -8.86
N VAL A 58 -2.93 -0.66 -9.88
CA VAL A 58 -2.55 -0.45 -11.28
C VAL A 58 -2.78 1.00 -11.72
N LEU A 59 -3.93 1.58 -11.41
CA LEU A 59 -4.26 2.96 -11.79
C LEU A 59 -3.36 3.97 -11.06
N PHE A 60 -3.09 3.72 -9.77
CA PHE A 60 -2.16 4.54 -9.00
C PHE A 60 -0.72 4.44 -9.55
N GLY A 61 -0.26 3.23 -9.88
CA GLY A 61 1.06 3.01 -10.51
C GLY A 61 1.22 3.72 -11.85
N LYS A 62 0.18 3.73 -12.68
CA LYS A 62 0.16 4.51 -13.93
C LYS A 62 0.31 6.01 -13.68
N TYR A 63 -0.32 6.54 -12.64
CA TYR A 63 -0.13 7.93 -12.23
C TYR A 63 1.33 8.19 -11.82
N LEU A 64 1.91 7.34 -10.97
CA LEU A 64 3.30 7.46 -10.53
C LEU A 64 4.28 7.44 -11.72
N ALA A 65 4.06 6.55 -12.69
CA ALA A 65 4.92 6.43 -13.86
C ALA A 65 4.95 7.70 -14.72
N ARG A 66 3.85 8.47 -14.74
CA ARG A 66 3.78 9.77 -15.45
C ARG A 66 4.37 10.94 -14.66
N HIS A 67 4.60 10.77 -13.35
CA HIS A 67 5.01 11.85 -12.46
C HIS A 67 6.30 11.48 -11.70
N ALA A 68 7.42 11.52 -12.42
CA ALA A 68 8.73 11.17 -11.86
C ALA A 68 9.06 11.98 -10.59
N GLY A 69 9.63 11.32 -9.58
CA GLY A 69 10.04 11.94 -8.32
C GLY A 69 8.92 12.15 -7.29
N ILE A 70 7.68 11.75 -7.59
CA ILE A 70 6.59 11.76 -6.59
C ILE A 70 6.78 10.64 -5.55
N ARG A 71 7.28 9.46 -5.95
CA ARG A 71 7.42 8.31 -5.05
C ARG A 71 8.16 8.65 -3.75
N ASP A 72 9.20 9.46 -3.81
CA ASP A 72 10.01 9.85 -2.65
C ASP A 72 9.32 10.86 -1.71
N LYS A 73 8.19 11.43 -2.14
CA LYS A 73 7.45 12.45 -1.40
C LYS A 73 6.18 11.91 -0.75
N ILE A 74 5.86 10.65 -0.98
CA ILE A 74 4.61 10.03 -0.55
C ILE A 74 4.85 8.80 0.30
N PHE A 75 3.82 8.47 1.07
CA PHE A 75 3.72 7.26 1.86
C PHE A 75 2.69 6.34 1.22
N ILE A 76 3.11 5.16 0.80
CA ILE A 76 2.24 4.14 0.25
C ILE A 76 2.07 3.03 1.29
N GLN A 77 0.85 2.86 1.76
CA GLN A 77 0.44 1.71 2.56
C GLN A 77 -0.38 0.78 1.68
N THR A 78 -0.12 -0.53 1.77
CA THR A 78 -1.01 -1.55 1.20
C THR A 78 -1.33 -2.62 2.22
N LYS A 79 -2.22 -3.54 1.87
CA LYS A 79 -2.69 -4.60 2.78
C LYS A 79 -2.79 -5.90 2.00
N CYS A 80 -2.59 -7.02 2.72
CA CYS A 80 -2.74 -8.37 2.19
C CYS A 80 -3.49 -9.28 3.16
N ALA A 81 -3.51 -10.58 2.87
CA ALA A 81 -4.09 -11.65 3.67
C ALA A 81 -5.59 -11.92 3.45
N ILE A 82 -6.22 -11.32 2.45
CA ILE A 82 -7.54 -11.75 1.97
C ILE A 82 -7.39 -12.34 0.57
N HIS A 83 -7.73 -13.61 0.42
CA HIS A 83 -7.64 -14.34 -0.84
C HIS A 83 -8.92 -15.13 -1.11
N ASP A 84 -9.60 -14.85 -2.22
CA ASP A 84 -10.84 -15.52 -2.65
C ASP A 84 -11.93 -15.65 -1.56
N GLY A 85 -12.06 -14.58 -0.74
CA GLY A 85 -13.05 -14.52 0.34
C GLY A 85 -12.65 -15.28 1.61
N GLN A 86 -11.45 -15.78 1.67
CA GLN A 86 -10.83 -16.42 2.84
C GLN A 86 -9.66 -15.62 3.36
N TYR A 87 -9.22 -15.91 4.56
CA TYR A 87 -7.99 -15.35 5.13
C TYR A 87 -6.84 -16.33 4.87
N ASP A 88 -5.71 -15.78 4.38
CA ASP A 88 -4.48 -16.54 4.15
C ASP A 88 -3.30 -15.72 4.67
N PHE A 89 -2.78 -16.09 5.84
CA PHE A 89 -1.66 -15.45 6.51
C PHE A 89 -0.36 -16.26 6.38
N SER A 90 -0.34 -17.25 5.47
CA SER A 90 0.87 -18.01 5.20
C SER A 90 1.99 -17.09 4.70
N LYS A 91 3.21 -17.44 5.04
CA LYS A 91 4.42 -16.72 4.62
C LYS A 91 4.46 -16.54 3.10
N GLU A 92 4.17 -17.60 2.36
CA GLU A 92 4.18 -17.59 0.90
C GLU A 92 3.13 -16.64 0.33
N HIS A 93 1.93 -16.61 0.90
CA HIS A 93 0.87 -15.73 0.45
C HIS A 93 1.23 -14.26 0.72
N ILE A 94 1.72 -13.94 1.91
CA ILE A 94 2.12 -12.57 2.28
C ILE A 94 3.19 -12.06 1.31
N ILE A 95 4.27 -12.84 1.11
CA ILE A 95 5.36 -12.44 0.21
C ILE A 95 4.86 -12.25 -1.22
N ARG A 96 4.10 -13.21 -1.76
CA ARG A 96 3.54 -13.15 -3.12
C ARG A 96 2.59 -11.95 -3.29
N SER A 97 1.77 -11.64 -2.29
CA SER A 97 0.85 -10.50 -2.32
C SER A 97 1.60 -9.18 -2.39
N VAL A 98 2.67 -9.02 -1.60
CA VAL A 98 3.53 -7.83 -1.64
C VAL A 98 4.20 -7.69 -3.00
N GLU A 99 4.78 -8.75 -3.54
CA GLU A 99 5.41 -8.72 -4.86
C GLU A 99 4.41 -8.33 -5.96
N GLY A 100 3.20 -8.87 -5.89
CA GLY A 100 2.09 -8.47 -6.76
C GLY A 100 1.73 -6.99 -6.63
N SER A 101 1.66 -6.47 -5.40
CA SER A 101 1.39 -5.04 -5.16
C SER A 101 2.50 -4.14 -5.70
N LEU A 102 3.77 -4.49 -5.46
CA LEU A 102 4.92 -3.75 -5.99
C LEU A 102 4.88 -3.70 -7.53
N PHE A 103 4.60 -4.84 -8.17
CA PHE A 103 4.46 -4.92 -9.61
C PHE A 103 3.33 -4.02 -10.14
N ARG A 104 2.14 -4.05 -9.53
CA ARG A 104 0.99 -3.23 -9.94
C ARG A 104 1.21 -1.75 -9.71
N LEU A 105 1.83 -1.38 -8.59
CA LEU A 105 2.20 -0.01 -8.24
C LEU A 105 3.38 0.52 -9.07
N GLY A 106 4.20 -0.35 -9.65
CA GLY A 106 5.42 0.02 -10.38
C GLY A 106 6.48 0.64 -9.48
N VAL A 107 6.63 0.14 -8.25
CA VAL A 107 7.57 0.65 -7.25
C VAL A 107 8.42 -0.48 -6.66
N ASP A 108 9.61 -0.15 -6.16
CA ASP A 108 10.52 -1.13 -5.56
C ASP A 108 10.16 -1.46 -4.10
N TYR A 109 9.42 -0.58 -3.43
CA TYR A 109 9.02 -0.77 -2.03
C TYR A 109 7.70 -0.07 -1.71
N VAL A 110 7.02 -0.57 -0.67
CA VAL A 110 5.95 0.14 0.03
C VAL A 110 6.42 0.58 1.42
N ASP A 111 5.85 1.67 1.92
CA ASP A 111 6.23 2.23 3.21
C ASP A 111 5.61 1.45 4.37
N ALA A 112 4.40 0.92 4.19
CA ALA A 112 3.76 0.06 5.17
C ALA A 112 2.97 -1.08 4.52
N LEU A 113 3.01 -2.24 5.17
CA LEU A 113 2.15 -3.38 4.91
C LEU A 113 1.30 -3.66 6.13
N LEU A 114 -0.02 -3.76 5.94
CA LEU A 114 -0.94 -4.20 6.99
C LEU A 114 -1.49 -5.59 6.68
N LEU A 115 -1.73 -6.38 7.72
CA LEU A 115 -2.63 -7.52 7.63
C LEU A 115 -4.06 -6.99 7.60
N HIS A 116 -4.83 -7.33 6.55
CA HIS A 116 -6.07 -6.63 6.21
C HIS A 116 -7.22 -6.84 7.21
N ARG A 117 -7.19 -7.97 7.93
CA ARG A 117 -8.20 -8.34 8.93
C ARG A 117 -7.57 -9.23 9.99
N PRO A 118 -8.10 -9.22 11.22
CA PRO A 118 -7.66 -10.19 12.22
C PRO A 118 -8.13 -11.60 11.83
N ASP A 119 -7.27 -12.60 12.06
CA ASP A 119 -7.61 -14.01 11.96
C ASP A 119 -7.08 -14.75 13.19
N THR A 120 -7.98 -15.44 13.90
CA THR A 120 -7.62 -16.21 15.11
C THR A 120 -6.85 -17.51 14.80
N LEU A 121 -6.79 -17.91 13.55
CA LEU A 121 -6.04 -19.08 13.08
C LEU A 121 -4.66 -18.71 12.51
N MET A 122 -4.30 -17.43 12.57
CA MET A 122 -3.00 -16.96 12.12
C MET A 122 -1.88 -17.58 12.96
N GLU A 123 -0.85 -18.08 12.29
CA GLU A 123 0.39 -18.55 12.92
C GLU A 123 1.38 -17.37 13.02
N PRO A 124 1.61 -16.78 14.21
CA PRO A 124 2.42 -15.57 14.35
C PRO A 124 3.86 -15.72 13.85
N GLU A 125 4.42 -16.91 13.98
CA GLU A 125 5.77 -17.24 13.55
C GLU A 125 5.92 -17.17 12.04
N GLU A 126 4.95 -17.67 11.28
CA GLU A 126 4.93 -17.56 9.81
C GLU A 126 4.85 -16.11 9.35
N VAL A 127 3.99 -15.33 10.01
CA VAL A 127 3.86 -13.89 9.73
C VAL A 127 5.18 -13.17 10.02
N ALA A 128 5.82 -13.48 11.17
CA ALA A 128 7.10 -12.89 11.53
C ALA A 128 8.19 -13.20 10.50
N GLU A 129 8.28 -14.45 10.04
CA GLU A 129 9.22 -14.84 9.00
C GLU A 129 8.99 -14.13 7.66
N ALA A 130 7.71 -13.94 7.29
CA ALA A 130 7.36 -13.18 6.08
C ALA A 130 7.80 -11.71 6.20
N PHE A 131 7.52 -11.09 7.35
CA PHE A 131 7.88 -9.71 7.62
C PHE A 131 9.40 -9.51 7.63
N ASP A 132 10.15 -10.40 8.27
CA ASP A 132 11.61 -10.36 8.29
C ASP A 132 12.20 -10.48 6.88
N ALA A 133 11.68 -11.37 6.05
CA ALA A 133 12.11 -11.53 4.66
C ALA A 133 11.83 -10.27 3.82
N LEU A 134 10.63 -9.69 3.96
CA LEU A 134 10.22 -8.48 3.23
C LEU A 134 11.00 -7.25 3.70
N HIS A 135 11.28 -7.14 5.00
CA HIS A 135 12.09 -6.06 5.56
C HIS A 135 13.54 -6.16 5.10
N SER A 136 14.15 -7.34 5.24
CA SER A 136 15.55 -7.60 4.86
C SER A 136 15.80 -7.38 3.37
N SER A 137 14.80 -7.67 2.52
CA SER A 137 14.88 -7.40 1.07
C SER A 137 14.59 -5.94 0.70
N GLY A 138 14.23 -5.09 1.67
CA GLY A 138 13.90 -3.68 1.44
C GLY A 138 12.56 -3.43 0.77
N LYS A 139 11.72 -4.46 0.57
CA LYS A 139 10.42 -4.36 -0.11
C LYS A 139 9.33 -3.69 0.75
N VAL A 140 9.45 -3.80 2.07
CA VAL A 140 8.53 -3.19 3.04
C VAL A 140 9.32 -2.52 4.16
N ARG A 141 8.98 -1.28 4.50
CA ARG A 141 9.68 -0.51 5.54
C ARG A 141 9.08 -0.69 6.93
N HIS A 142 7.74 -0.78 7.00
CA HIS A 142 6.99 -0.86 8.25
C HIS A 142 5.85 -1.86 8.13
N PHE A 143 5.47 -2.45 9.26
CA PHE A 143 4.39 -3.43 9.32
C PHE A 143 3.37 -3.04 10.37
N GLY A 144 2.12 -3.52 10.17
CA GLY A 144 1.04 -3.34 11.11
C GLY A 144 -0.04 -4.40 10.94
N VAL A 145 -1.00 -4.38 11.86
CA VAL A 145 -2.14 -5.30 11.90
C VAL A 145 -3.44 -4.50 12.04
#